data_a39aa4669ec5bb213818c52cb3c42c50
#
_entry.id   a39aa4669ec5bb213818c52cb3c42c50
#
_cell.length_a   1.000
_cell.length_b   1.000
_cell.length_c   1.000
_cell.angle_alpha   90.00
_cell.angle_beta   90.00
_cell.angle_gamma   90.00
#
_symmetry.space_group_name_H-M   'P 1'
#
loop_
_entity.id
_entity.type
_entity.pdbx_description
1 polymer ?
#
loop_
_entity_poly.entity_id
_entity_poly.type
_entity_poly.pdbx_seq_one_letter_code
_entity_poly.pdbx_strand_id
1 'polypeptide(L)'
;ILDSIKSASKYGVSAESPSFDLSKIMSRKDKTVKMLTGGVKMTVSSYGVTIIEKEALIEGEKEGKIQITCDGETYSVKYLLVCTGSDTVIPPIPGLSEISYWTSKEALEIKELPKTLVIIGGGVIGMEFASFFNSMGVKVHVVEMMPEILGAMDKETSGMLRAEYAKRGVTFYLNTKVVEVNPHGVVIEKEGKMSAIEAEKILLSVGRKANLSKVGLDKLNIELHRNGVKVDEHLLTSHPRVYACGDITGYSLLAHAA
;
A
#
# COMPACT_ATOMS: atom_id res chain seq x y z
N ILE A 1 21.21 5.60 3.38
CA ILE A 1 22.64 5.17 3.48
C ILE A 1 23.32 5.26 2.12
N LEU A 2 22.86 4.56 1.06
CA LEU A 2 23.52 4.57 -0.24
C LEU A 2 23.65 6.00 -0.81
N ASP A 3 22.58 6.78 -0.79
CA ASP A 3 22.60 8.18 -1.24
C ASP A 3 23.48 9.06 -0.36
N SER A 4 23.53 8.80 0.96
CA SER A 4 24.43 9.50 1.87
C SER A 4 25.89 9.23 1.54
N ILE A 5 26.22 7.98 1.18
CA ILE A 5 27.58 7.61 0.76
C ILE A 5 27.92 8.29 -0.58
N LYS A 6 27.02 8.24 -1.56
CA LYS A 6 27.21 8.88 -2.87
C LYS A 6 27.40 10.40 -2.77
N SER A 7 26.79 11.05 -1.78
CA SER A 7 26.88 12.49 -1.55
C SER A 7 27.90 12.90 -0.48
N ALA A 8 28.63 11.97 0.12
CA ALA A 8 29.55 12.20 1.23
C ALA A 8 30.69 13.20 0.92
N SER A 9 31.10 13.27 -0.35
CA SER A 9 32.12 14.22 -0.80
C SER A 9 31.76 15.68 -0.53
N LYS A 10 30.46 16.03 -0.48
CA LYS A 10 30.01 17.38 -0.11
C LYS A 10 30.44 17.77 1.32
N TYR A 11 30.71 16.78 2.15
CA TYR A 11 31.10 16.96 3.55
C TYR A 11 32.55 16.60 3.80
N GLY A 12 33.39 16.50 2.73
CA GLY A 12 34.80 16.14 2.83
C GLY A 12 35.06 14.65 3.14
N VAL A 13 34.05 13.80 3.03
CA VAL A 13 34.21 12.35 3.23
C VAL A 13 34.24 11.66 1.88
N SER A 14 35.22 10.82 1.62
CA SER A 14 35.33 10.01 0.39
C SER A 14 34.95 8.56 0.68
N ALA A 15 34.22 7.96 -0.24
CA ALA A 15 33.95 6.53 -0.25
C ALA A 15 34.16 6.02 -1.67
N GLU A 16 35.00 5.00 -1.81
CA GLU A 16 35.26 4.38 -3.10
C GLU A 16 34.09 3.47 -3.51
N SER A 17 33.57 3.66 -4.71
CA SER A 17 32.62 2.77 -5.44
C SER A 17 31.59 2.08 -4.56
N PRO A 18 30.64 2.81 -3.95
CA PRO A 18 29.65 2.19 -3.08
C PRO A 18 28.80 1.20 -3.89
N SER A 19 28.76 -0.03 -3.43
CA SER A 19 27.94 -1.11 -4.00
C SER A 19 26.87 -1.56 -3.02
N PHE A 20 25.87 -2.26 -3.50
CA PHE A 20 24.84 -2.88 -2.68
C PHE A 20 24.57 -4.32 -3.16
N ASP A 21 24.03 -5.11 -2.27
CA ASP A 21 23.58 -6.48 -2.52
C ASP A 21 22.07 -6.53 -2.21
N LEU A 22 21.25 -6.65 -3.25
CA LEU A 22 19.81 -6.66 -3.13
C LEU A 22 19.33 -7.84 -2.26
N SER A 23 19.96 -9.01 -2.37
CA SER A 23 19.55 -10.19 -1.60
C SER A 23 19.75 -9.96 -0.10
N LYS A 24 20.85 -9.29 0.30
CA LYS A 24 21.09 -8.90 1.70
C LYS A 24 20.12 -7.85 2.19
N ILE A 25 19.73 -6.89 1.34
CA ILE A 25 18.71 -5.89 1.66
C ILE A 25 17.37 -6.57 1.93
N MET A 26 16.94 -7.48 1.03
CA MET A 26 15.68 -8.22 1.19
C MET A 26 15.73 -9.15 2.41
N SER A 27 16.81 -9.89 2.61
CA SER A 27 16.97 -10.74 3.80
C SER A 27 16.92 -9.95 5.11
N ARG A 28 17.52 -8.73 5.15
CA ARG A 28 17.41 -7.85 6.31
C ARG A 28 15.96 -7.40 6.55
N LYS A 29 15.23 -7.02 5.48
CA LYS A 29 13.81 -6.67 5.55
C LYS A 29 13.01 -7.85 6.12
N ASP A 30 13.16 -9.07 5.58
CA ASP A 30 12.46 -10.28 6.02
C ASP A 30 12.74 -10.59 7.50
N LYS A 31 14.00 -10.49 7.93
CA LYS A 31 14.36 -10.67 9.34
C LYS A 31 13.67 -9.64 10.24
N THR A 32 13.59 -8.38 9.82
CA THR A 32 12.93 -7.33 10.58
C THR A 32 11.42 -7.59 10.68
N VAL A 33 10.77 -7.92 9.56
CA VAL A 33 9.34 -8.26 9.53
C VAL A 33 9.04 -9.45 10.45
N LYS A 34 9.83 -10.53 10.33
CA LYS A 34 9.68 -11.73 11.17
C LYS A 34 9.84 -11.43 12.66
N MET A 35 10.80 -10.59 13.02
CA MET A 35 11.03 -10.18 14.40
C MET A 35 9.83 -9.39 14.96
N LEU A 36 9.33 -8.40 14.20
CA LEU A 36 8.21 -7.57 14.63
C LEU A 36 6.91 -8.37 14.72
N THR A 37 6.57 -9.16 13.70
CA THR A 37 5.35 -9.99 13.69
C THR A 37 5.41 -11.08 14.78
N GLY A 38 6.58 -11.67 15.00
CA GLY A 38 6.78 -12.62 16.09
C GLY A 38 6.61 -11.98 17.46
N GLY A 39 7.12 -10.75 17.65
CA GLY A 39 6.94 -9.98 18.87
C GLY A 39 5.46 -9.68 19.17
N VAL A 40 4.71 -9.24 18.16
CA VAL A 40 3.26 -9.01 18.28
C VAL A 40 2.55 -10.30 18.67
N LYS A 41 2.82 -11.40 17.96
CA LYS A 41 2.21 -12.71 18.25
C LYS A 41 2.48 -13.17 19.70
N MET A 42 3.73 -13.02 20.16
CA MET A 42 4.12 -13.37 21.52
C MET A 42 3.37 -12.50 22.56
N THR A 43 3.32 -11.20 22.34
CA THR A 43 2.61 -10.26 23.22
C THR A 43 1.12 -10.59 23.31
N VAL A 44 0.44 -10.78 22.18
CA VAL A 44 -0.99 -11.14 22.14
C VAL A 44 -1.24 -12.46 22.89
N SER A 45 -0.40 -13.48 22.65
CA SER A 45 -0.52 -14.77 23.34
C SER A 45 -0.28 -14.68 24.84
N SER A 46 0.62 -13.78 25.30
CA SER A 46 0.89 -13.60 26.74
C SER A 46 -0.30 -13.06 27.54
N TYR A 47 -1.24 -12.41 26.86
CA TYR A 47 -2.53 -11.99 27.45
C TYR A 47 -3.62 -13.06 27.39
N GLY A 48 -3.30 -14.31 27.03
CA GLY A 48 -4.24 -15.41 26.96
C GLY A 48 -5.19 -15.38 25.75
N VAL A 49 -4.87 -14.58 24.72
CA VAL A 49 -5.68 -14.49 23.51
C VAL A 49 -5.41 -15.71 22.62
N THR A 50 -6.47 -16.37 22.17
CA THR A 50 -6.38 -17.45 21.18
C THR A 50 -6.20 -16.84 19.78
N ILE A 51 -5.15 -17.23 19.06
CA ILE A 51 -4.85 -16.80 17.70
C ILE A 51 -5.25 -17.93 16.74
N ILE A 52 -6.15 -17.63 15.80
CA ILE A 52 -6.58 -18.54 14.75
C ILE A 52 -6.14 -17.94 13.41
N GLU A 53 -5.13 -18.53 12.77
CA GLU A 53 -4.54 -18.06 11.51
C GLU A 53 -5.30 -18.60 10.30
N LYS A 54 -6.59 -18.24 10.18
CA LYS A 54 -7.52 -18.71 9.15
C LYS A 54 -8.43 -17.57 8.69
N GLU A 55 -9.02 -17.72 7.51
CA GLU A 55 -10.07 -16.82 7.06
C GLU A 55 -11.33 -16.98 7.92
N ALA A 56 -11.90 -15.85 8.31
CA ALA A 56 -13.12 -15.78 9.09
C ALA A 56 -14.23 -15.06 8.32
N LEU A 57 -15.46 -15.57 8.42
CA LEU A 57 -16.65 -15.00 7.80
C LEU A 57 -17.72 -14.77 8.84
N ILE A 58 -18.28 -13.58 8.86
CA ILE A 58 -19.46 -13.26 9.68
C ILE A 58 -20.68 -13.94 9.04
N GLU A 59 -21.42 -14.74 9.84
CA GLU A 59 -22.60 -15.46 9.36
C GLU A 59 -23.92 -14.75 9.77
N GLY A 60 -23.85 -13.76 10.64
CA GLY A 60 -25.00 -13.03 11.16
C GLY A 60 -25.11 -13.10 12.68
N GLU A 61 -26.32 -12.91 13.19
CA GLU A 61 -26.62 -12.97 14.62
C GLU A 61 -27.63 -14.06 14.92
N LYS A 62 -27.41 -14.81 16.00
CA LYS A 62 -28.32 -15.84 16.53
C LYS A 62 -28.34 -15.77 18.05
N GLU A 63 -29.55 -15.71 18.64
CA GLU A 63 -29.76 -15.70 20.10
C GLU A 63 -28.93 -14.62 20.83
N GLY A 64 -28.82 -13.43 20.20
CA GLY A 64 -28.07 -12.32 20.76
C GLY A 64 -26.55 -12.48 20.71
N LYS A 65 -26.01 -13.40 19.92
CA LYS A 65 -24.57 -13.61 19.69
C LYS A 65 -24.24 -13.56 18.21
N ILE A 66 -23.13 -12.93 17.88
CA ILE A 66 -22.61 -12.89 16.52
C ILE A 66 -22.00 -14.24 16.20
N GLN A 67 -22.33 -14.79 15.03
CA GLN A 67 -21.81 -16.06 14.52
C GLN A 67 -20.69 -15.78 13.52
N ILE A 68 -19.55 -16.44 13.73
CA ILE A 68 -18.38 -16.33 12.85
C ILE A 68 -17.97 -17.75 12.48
N THR A 69 -17.83 -18.02 11.19
CA THR A 69 -17.28 -19.27 10.68
C THR A 69 -15.81 -19.10 10.35
N CYS A 70 -14.99 -20.03 10.79
CA CYS A 70 -13.57 -20.07 10.51
C CYS A 70 -13.13 -21.52 10.30
N ASP A 71 -12.63 -21.87 9.11
CA ASP A 71 -12.18 -23.22 8.74
C ASP A 71 -13.23 -24.34 9.02
N GLY A 72 -14.51 -24.04 8.79
CA GLY A 72 -15.62 -24.96 9.01
C GLY A 72 -16.14 -25.03 10.46
N GLU A 73 -15.49 -24.37 11.41
CA GLU A 73 -15.96 -24.24 12.79
C GLU A 73 -16.75 -22.94 12.96
N THR A 74 -17.80 -22.99 13.80
CA THR A 74 -18.62 -21.81 14.11
C THR A 74 -18.35 -21.33 15.54
N TYR A 75 -18.02 -20.06 15.66
CA TYR A 75 -17.78 -19.36 16.93
C TYR A 75 -18.95 -18.43 17.22
N SER A 76 -19.53 -18.55 18.43
CA SER A 76 -20.59 -17.64 18.92
C SER A 76 -19.99 -16.62 19.87
N VAL A 77 -19.91 -15.35 19.48
CA VAL A 77 -19.25 -14.31 20.27
C VAL A 77 -20.24 -13.24 20.73
N LYS A 78 -19.95 -12.63 21.87
CA LYS A 78 -20.75 -11.55 22.45
C LYS A 78 -20.45 -10.21 21.79
N TYR A 79 -19.21 -9.94 21.49
CA TYR A 79 -18.73 -8.75 20.81
C TYR A 79 -17.77 -9.11 19.68
N LEU A 80 -17.76 -8.29 18.65
CA LEU A 80 -16.88 -8.43 17.49
C LEU A 80 -16.14 -7.11 17.27
N LEU A 81 -14.83 -7.18 17.09
CA LEU A 81 -14.01 -6.08 16.59
C LEU A 81 -13.51 -6.44 15.18
N VAL A 82 -13.85 -5.63 14.19
CA VAL A 82 -13.47 -5.82 12.80
C VAL A 82 -12.23 -4.98 12.49
N CYS A 83 -11.10 -5.66 12.18
CA CYS A 83 -9.82 -5.04 11.85
C CYS A 83 -9.25 -5.60 10.55
N THR A 84 -10.08 -5.76 9.53
CA THR A 84 -9.73 -6.46 8.28
C THR A 84 -8.88 -5.63 7.32
N GLY A 85 -8.55 -4.38 7.69
CA GLY A 85 -7.60 -3.57 6.96
C GLY A 85 -8.09 -3.07 5.60
N SER A 86 -7.14 -2.91 4.68
CA SER A 86 -7.39 -2.38 3.33
C SER A 86 -6.57 -3.13 2.28
N ASP A 87 -7.01 -3.06 1.03
CA ASP A 87 -6.28 -3.56 -0.15
C ASP A 87 -5.95 -2.46 -1.15
N THR A 88 -4.99 -2.72 -2.02
CA THR A 88 -4.65 -1.84 -3.12
C THR A 88 -5.84 -1.70 -4.08
N VAL A 89 -6.15 -0.48 -4.48
CA VAL A 89 -7.14 -0.22 -5.54
C VAL A 89 -6.57 -0.67 -6.87
N ILE A 90 -7.29 -1.53 -7.57
CA ILE A 90 -6.97 -1.95 -8.94
C ILE A 90 -7.94 -1.21 -9.88
N PRO A 91 -7.49 -0.17 -10.59
CA PRO A 91 -8.34 0.56 -11.53
C PRO A 91 -8.57 -0.25 -12.81
N PRO A 92 -9.68 -0.04 -13.50
CA PRO A 92 -9.98 -0.72 -14.75
C PRO A 92 -9.21 -0.08 -15.92
N ILE A 93 -7.89 -0.23 -15.93
CA ILE A 93 -7.04 0.24 -17.03
C ILE A 93 -6.97 -0.88 -18.08
N PRO A 94 -7.27 -0.61 -19.36
CA PRO A 94 -7.12 -1.55 -20.45
C PRO A 94 -5.72 -2.20 -20.46
N GLY A 95 -5.67 -3.52 -20.64
CA GLY A 95 -4.44 -4.33 -20.66
C GLY A 95 -3.85 -4.66 -19.29
N LEU A 96 -4.30 -4.04 -18.19
CA LEU A 96 -3.71 -4.27 -16.87
C LEU A 96 -3.88 -5.72 -16.38
N SER A 97 -4.99 -6.38 -16.69
CA SER A 97 -5.23 -7.79 -16.36
C SER A 97 -4.42 -8.79 -17.19
N GLU A 98 -3.81 -8.35 -18.28
CA GLU A 98 -3.09 -9.18 -19.24
C GLU A 98 -1.59 -9.22 -18.97
N ILE A 99 -1.11 -8.39 -18.04
CA ILE A 99 0.31 -8.28 -17.71
C ILE A 99 0.59 -8.57 -16.23
N SER A 100 1.85 -8.87 -15.93
CA SER A 100 2.36 -8.91 -14.56
C SER A 100 2.77 -7.50 -14.12
N TYR A 101 2.04 -6.92 -13.18
CA TYR A 101 2.38 -5.66 -12.52
C TYR A 101 2.65 -5.88 -11.03
N TRP A 102 3.25 -4.89 -10.39
CA TRP A 102 3.47 -4.88 -8.96
C TRP A 102 2.46 -3.97 -8.25
N THR A 103 2.04 -4.37 -7.09
CA THR A 103 1.56 -3.51 -6.02
C THR A 103 2.70 -3.30 -5.02
N SER A 104 2.44 -2.60 -3.92
CA SER A 104 3.41 -2.48 -2.83
C SER A 104 3.84 -3.85 -2.27
N LYS A 105 2.99 -4.87 -2.35
CA LYS A 105 3.28 -6.23 -1.88
C LYS A 105 4.38 -6.88 -2.71
N GLU A 106 4.19 -6.96 -4.03
CA GLU A 106 5.17 -7.55 -4.94
C GLU A 106 6.47 -6.74 -4.96
N ALA A 107 6.38 -5.40 -4.89
CA ALA A 107 7.55 -4.52 -4.86
C ALA A 107 8.42 -4.70 -3.60
N LEU A 108 7.85 -5.18 -2.50
CA LEU A 108 8.60 -5.55 -1.29
C LEU A 108 9.22 -6.95 -1.33
N GLU A 109 8.91 -7.77 -2.35
CA GLU A 109 9.36 -9.16 -2.48
C GLU A 109 10.25 -9.39 -3.72
N ILE A 110 10.79 -8.33 -4.30
CA ILE A 110 11.61 -8.40 -5.52
C ILE A 110 12.90 -9.19 -5.31
N LYS A 111 13.27 -9.91 -6.35
CA LYS A 111 14.57 -10.65 -6.42
C LYS A 111 15.58 -9.96 -7.34
N GLU A 112 15.09 -9.13 -8.25
CA GLU A 112 15.88 -8.42 -9.26
C GLU A 112 15.36 -7.00 -9.40
N LEU A 113 16.26 -6.07 -9.74
CA LEU A 113 15.90 -4.69 -10.05
C LEU A 113 15.60 -4.59 -11.55
N PRO A 114 14.50 -3.96 -11.96
CA PRO A 114 14.27 -3.63 -13.35
C PRO A 114 15.21 -2.48 -13.77
N LYS A 115 15.49 -2.36 -15.07
CA LYS A 115 16.20 -1.19 -15.59
C LYS A 115 15.30 0.06 -15.59
N THR A 116 14.03 -0.14 -15.87
CA THR A 116 13.03 0.93 -15.97
C THR A 116 11.75 0.54 -15.24
N LEU A 117 11.19 1.49 -14.49
CA LEU A 117 9.98 1.33 -13.69
C LEU A 117 9.02 2.48 -13.96
N VAL A 118 7.77 2.18 -14.31
CA VAL A 118 6.68 3.14 -14.27
C VAL A 118 5.88 2.94 -12.99
N ILE A 119 5.70 4.00 -12.23
CA ILE A 119 4.85 4.06 -11.05
C ILE A 119 3.56 4.79 -11.43
N ILE A 120 2.44 4.11 -11.34
CA ILE A 120 1.11 4.69 -11.58
C ILE A 120 0.55 5.15 -10.23
N GLY A 121 0.49 6.46 -10.03
CA GLY A 121 0.09 7.12 -8.79
C GLY A 121 1.25 7.74 -8.01
N GLY A 122 1.15 9.05 -7.80
CA GLY A 122 2.14 9.87 -7.08
C GLY A 122 1.82 10.06 -5.59
N GLY A 123 1.07 9.15 -4.98
CA GLY A 123 0.79 9.14 -3.54
C GLY A 123 2.00 8.70 -2.71
N VAL A 124 1.83 8.63 -1.37
CA VAL A 124 2.91 8.32 -0.42
C VAL A 124 3.65 7.03 -0.78
N ILE A 125 2.92 5.93 -1.01
CA ILE A 125 3.50 4.64 -1.38
C ILE A 125 4.31 4.75 -2.67
N GLY A 126 3.77 5.42 -3.71
CA GLY A 126 4.46 5.62 -4.97
C GLY A 126 5.77 6.40 -4.81
N MET A 127 5.77 7.43 -3.96
CA MET A 127 6.95 8.26 -3.70
C MET A 127 8.02 7.52 -2.89
N GLU A 128 7.64 6.70 -1.92
CA GLU A 128 8.57 5.84 -1.18
C GLU A 128 9.28 4.85 -2.11
N PHE A 129 8.54 4.18 -2.98
CA PHE A 129 9.14 3.28 -3.97
C PHE A 129 9.94 4.03 -5.04
N ALA A 130 9.51 5.22 -5.48
CA ALA A 130 10.29 6.05 -6.39
C ALA A 130 11.67 6.37 -5.80
N SER A 131 11.71 6.74 -4.51
CA SER A 131 12.97 6.97 -3.79
C SER A 131 13.85 5.72 -3.75
N PHE A 132 13.28 4.60 -3.34
CA PHE A 132 14.01 3.34 -3.21
C PHE A 132 14.61 2.90 -4.54
N PHE A 133 13.79 2.77 -5.58
CA PHE A 133 14.25 2.27 -6.88
C PHE A 133 15.23 3.24 -7.56
N ASN A 134 14.98 4.54 -7.48
CA ASN A 134 15.91 5.54 -8.02
C ASN A 134 17.27 5.50 -7.32
N SER A 135 17.30 5.37 -5.99
CA SER A 135 18.57 5.21 -5.22
C SER A 135 19.36 3.97 -5.65
N MET A 136 18.66 2.91 -6.07
CA MET A 136 19.25 1.66 -6.57
C MET A 136 19.65 1.74 -8.06
N GLY A 137 19.49 2.88 -8.72
CA GLY A 137 19.87 3.08 -10.10
C GLY A 137 18.83 2.70 -11.15
N VAL A 138 17.59 2.41 -10.74
CA VAL A 138 16.48 2.18 -11.65
C VAL A 138 16.01 3.51 -12.24
N LYS A 139 15.76 3.55 -13.54
CA LYS A 139 15.12 4.70 -14.20
C LYS A 139 13.63 4.72 -13.87
N VAL A 140 13.21 5.70 -13.08
CA VAL A 140 11.83 5.78 -12.55
C VAL A 140 11.03 6.86 -13.26
N HIS A 141 9.83 6.49 -13.70
CA HIS A 141 8.80 7.37 -14.24
C HIS A 141 7.57 7.31 -13.33
N VAL A 142 7.07 8.47 -12.92
CA VAL A 142 5.85 8.58 -12.09
C VAL A 142 4.76 9.25 -12.90
N VAL A 143 3.62 8.59 -13.05
CA VAL A 143 2.44 9.12 -13.74
C VAL A 143 1.37 9.42 -12.70
N GLU A 144 0.97 10.71 -12.61
CA GLU A 144 0.00 11.18 -11.64
C GLU A 144 -1.10 12.01 -12.35
N MET A 145 -2.35 11.69 -12.07
CA MET A 145 -3.51 12.39 -12.63
C MET A 145 -3.72 13.76 -12.02
N MET A 146 -3.28 13.94 -10.79
CA MET A 146 -3.39 15.21 -10.06
C MET A 146 -2.31 16.20 -10.54
N PRO A 147 -2.50 17.51 -10.28
CA PRO A 147 -1.51 18.54 -10.64
C PRO A 147 -0.23 18.50 -9.79
N GLU A 148 -0.23 17.75 -8.67
CA GLU A 148 0.94 17.57 -7.81
C GLU A 148 0.93 16.18 -7.16
N ILE A 149 2.12 15.66 -6.80
CA ILE A 149 2.28 14.45 -6.01
C ILE A 149 1.77 14.67 -4.58
N LEU A 150 1.50 13.59 -3.84
CA LEU A 150 1.08 13.65 -2.43
C LEU A 150 -0.15 14.56 -2.21
N GLY A 151 -1.16 14.46 -3.06
CA GLY A 151 -2.29 15.37 -3.16
C GLY A 151 -3.06 15.71 -1.88
N ALA A 152 -2.88 14.95 -0.79
CA ALA A 152 -3.44 15.24 0.53
C ALA A 152 -2.52 16.08 1.43
N MET A 153 -1.30 16.36 0.97
CA MET A 153 -0.29 17.12 1.73
C MET A 153 -0.20 18.58 1.23
N ASP A 154 0.56 19.38 1.97
CA ASP A 154 0.86 20.75 1.59
C ASP A 154 1.55 20.81 0.23
N LYS A 155 1.08 21.70 -0.64
CA LYS A 155 1.55 21.80 -2.04
C LYS A 155 3.00 22.27 -2.16
N GLU A 156 3.45 23.16 -1.28
CA GLU A 156 4.82 23.67 -1.31
C GLU A 156 5.77 22.52 -0.93
N THR A 157 5.49 21.81 0.14
CA THR A 157 6.25 20.62 0.58
C THR A 157 6.29 19.54 -0.50
N SER A 158 5.14 19.24 -1.12
CA SER A 158 5.05 18.27 -2.22
C SER A 158 5.89 18.69 -3.43
N GLY A 159 5.82 19.97 -3.81
CA GLY A 159 6.62 20.53 -4.89
C GLY A 159 8.13 20.50 -4.61
N MET A 160 8.54 20.74 -3.37
CA MET A 160 9.95 20.64 -2.95
C MET A 160 10.45 19.20 -3.06
N LEU A 161 9.67 18.22 -2.59
CA LEU A 161 10.02 16.80 -2.69
C LEU A 161 10.12 16.35 -4.15
N ARG A 162 9.15 16.72 -4.97
CA ARG A 162 9.17 16.40 -6.40
C ARG A 162 10.40 17.00 -7.10
N ALA A 163 10.72 18.26 -6.82
CA ALA A 163 11.89 18.91 -7.38
C ALA A 163 13.19 18.20 -6.99
N GLU A 164 13.30 17.75 -5.73
CA GLU A 164 14.46 16.98 -5.26
C GLU A 164 14.57 15.63 -5.96
N TYR A 165 13.44 14.90 -6.14
CA TYR A 165 13.46 13.63 -6.86
C TYR A 165 13.74 13.80 -8.36
N ALA A 166 13.25 14.87 -8.96
CA ALA A 166 13.59 15.20 -10.37
C ALA A 166 15.09 15.47 -10.56
N LYS A 167 15.74 16.19 -9.62
CA LYS A 167 17.20 16.36 -9.63
C LYS A 167 17.96 15.04 -9.55
N ARG A 168 17.37 14.03 -8.92
CA ARG A 168 17.95 12.66 -8.83
C ARG A 168 17.62 11.79 -10.05
N GLY A 169 16.89 12.31 -11.02
CA GLY A 169 16.59 11.63 -12.28
C GLY A 169 15.22 10.93 -12.34
N VAL A 170 14.34 11.12 -11.35
CA VAL A 170 12.94 10.67 -11.45
C VAL A 170 12.19 11.58 -12.42
N THR A 171 11.48 10.99 -13.38
CA THR A 171 10.66 11.73 -14.34
C THR A 171 9.20 11.73 -13.89
N PHE A 172 8.57 12.91 -13.83
CA PHE A 172 7.19 13.08 -13.41
C PHE A 172 6.30 13.49 -14.58
N TYR A 173 5.14 12.84 -14.69
CA TYR A 173 4.07 13.16 -15.62
C TYR A 173 2.83 13.53 -14.79
N LEU A 174 2.67 14.83 -14.49
CA LEU A 174 1.54 15.38 -13.74
C LEU A 174 0.40 15.77 -14.67
N ASN A 175 -0.84 15.83 -14.15
CA ASN A 175 -2.06 16.01 -14.94
C ASN A 175 -2.15 15.00 -16.09
N THR A 176 -1.71 13.76 -15.83
CA THR A 176 -1.53 12.75 -16.87
C THR A 176 -2.21 11.46 -16.46
N LYS A 177 -3.03 10.90 -17.34
CA LYS A 177 -3.75 9.65 -17.12
C LYS A 177 -3.07 8.51 -17.84
N VAL A 178 -2.94 7.35 -17.19
CA VAL A 178 -2.63 6.10 -17.89
C VAL A 178 -3.94 5.58 -18.50
N VAL A 179 -3.95 5.39 -19.82
CA VAL A 179 -5.12 4.97 -20.58
C VAL A 179 -5.04 3.53 -21.05
N GLU A 180 -3.83 2.99 -21.14
CA GLU A 180 -3.56 1.60 -21.53
C GLU A 180 -2.26 1.13 -20.86
N VAL A 181 -2.20 -0.17 -20.62
CA VAL A 181 -0.99 -0.87 -20.16
C VAL A 181 -0.74 -2.05 -21.08
N ASN A 182 0.51 -2.27 -21.45
CA ASN A 182 0.91 -3.39 -22.30
C ASN A 182 2.28 -3.95 -21.85
N PRO A 183 2.77 -5.08 -22.40
CA PRO A 183 4.03 -5.70 -21.99
C PRO A 183 5.28 -4.82 -22.13
N HIS A 184 5.20 -3.72 -22.87
CA HIS A 184 6.33 -2.80 -23.13
C HIS A 184 6.27 -1.54 -22.27
N GLY A 185 5.18 -1.32 -21.49
CA GLY A 185 5.01 -0.15 -20.66
C GLY A 185 3.58 0.36 -20.60
N VAL A 186 3.41 1.69 -20.64
CA VAL A 186 2.11 2.33 -20.52
C VAL A 186 1.88 3.35 -21.63
N VAL A 187 0.62 3.52 -22.04
CA VAL A 187 0.19 4.67 -22.86
C VAL A 187 -0.45 5.68 -21.92
N ILE A 188 -0.01 6.92 -22.03
CA ILE A 188 -0.47 8.04 -21.22
C ILE A 188 -1.19 9.06 -22.09
N GLU A 189 -2.16 9.76 -21.48
CA GLU A 189 -2.86 10.89 -22.05
C GLU A 189 -2.64 12.13 -21.20
N LYS A 190 -2.22 13.21 -21.86
CA LYS A 190 -2.14 14.56 -21.30
C LYS A 190 -2.71 15.56 -22.28
N GLU A 191 -3.72 16.31 -21.85
CA GLU A 191 -4.36 17.36 -22.67
C GLU A 191 -4.81 16.84 -24.07
N GLY A 192 -5.36 15.62 -24.11
CA GLY A 192 -5.81 14.98 -25.34
C GLY A 192 -4.70 14.40 -26.23
N LYS A 193 -3.43 14.52 -25.82
CA LYS A 193 -2.29 13.96 -26.55
C LYS A 193 -1.87 12.63 -25.92
N MET A 194 -1.73 11.61 -26.78
CA MET A 194 -1.25 10.30 -26.38
C MET A 194 0.26 10.21 -26.55
N SER A 195 0.92 9.53 -25.61
CA SER A 195 2.33 9.13 -25.73
C SER A 195 2.59 7.83 -24.98
N ALA A 196 3.64 7.11 -25.33
CA ALA A 196 4.04 5.87 -24.66
C ALA A 196 5.23 6.11 -23.75
N ILE A 197 5.27 5.38 -22.63
CA ILE A 197 6.43 5.27 -21.74
C ILE A 197 6.81 3.80 -21.67
N GLU A 198 8.02 3.50 -22.15
CA GLU A 198 8.57 2.14 -22.07
C GLU A 198 9.06 1.84 -20.66
N ALA A 199 8.72 0.65 -20.16
CA ALA A 199 9.16 0.16 -18.86
C ALA A 199 9.19 -1.36 -18.78
N GLU A 200 10.18 -1.90 -18.10
CA GLU A 200 10.27 -3.33 -17.80
C GLU A 200 9.28 -3.77 -16.72
N LYS A 201 8.93 -2.85 -15.79
CA LYS A 201 7.96 -3.11 -14.72
C LYS A 201 7.04 -1.92 -14.49
N ILE A 202 5.86 -2.25 -14.02
CA ILE A 202 4.82 -1.29 -13.65
C ILE A 202 4.48 -1.52 -12.18
N LEU A 203 4.49 -0.46 -11.39
CA LEU A 203 4.04 -0.43 -9.99
C LEU A 203 2.74 0.36 -9.89
N LEU A 204 1.70 -0.27 -9.37
CA LEU A 204 0.41 0.34 -9.14
C LEU A 204 0.31 0.87 -7.71
N SER A 205 0.14 2.17 -7.54
CA SER A 205 0.06 2.85 -6.24
C SER A 205 -0.99 3.97 -6.21
N VAL A 206 -2.17 3.71 -6.80
CA VAL A 206 -3.29 4.67 -6.95
C VAL A 206 -4.19 4.76 -5.72
N GLY A 207 -3.78 4.21 -4.60
CA GLY A 207 -4.49 4.25 -3.34
C GLY A 207 -4.91 2.88 -2.81
N ARG A 208 -5.58 2.91 -1.66
CA ARG A 208 -6.08 1.73 -0.96
C ARG A 208 -7.56 1.89 -0.70
N LYS A 209 -8.27 0.79 -0.54
CA LYS A 209 -9.69 0.74 -0.16
C LYS A 209 -9.89 -0.24 1.00
N ALA A 210 -10.79 0.08 1.89
CA ALA A 210 -11.17 -0.79 3.01
C ALA A 210 -11.66 -2.17 2.52
N ASN A 211 -11.28 -3.23 3.25
CA ASN A 211 -11.66 -4.60 2.97
C ASN A 211 -13.08 -4.89 3.47
N LEU A 212 -14.08 -4.39 2.76
CA LEU A 212 -15.50 -4.54 3.08
C LEU A 212 -16.11 -5.82 2.50
N SER A 213 -15.58 -6.30 1.38
CA SER A 213 -16.06 -7.49 0.70
C SER A 213 -15.50 -8.76 1.35
N LYS A 214 -16.27 -9.86 1.28
CA LYS A 214 -15.87 -11.19 1.77
C LYS A 214 -15.75 -11.34 3.30
N VAL A 215 -16.21 -10.36 4.08
CA VAL A 215 -16.18 -10.39 5.54
C VAL A 215 -17.55 -10.73 6.13
N GLY A 216 -18.64 -10.50 5.37
CA GLY A 216 -20.02 -10.75 5.82
C GLY A 216 -20.62 -9.60 6.65
N LEU A 217 -20.12 -8.36 6.49
CA LEU A 217 -20.65 -7.18 7.18
C LEU A 217 -22.12 -6.89 6.84
N ASP A 218 -22.53 -7.22 5.64
CA ASP A 218 -23.90 -7.11 5.14
C ASP A 218 -24.90 -7.96 5.95
N LYS A 219 -24.46 -9.12 6.48
CA LYS A 219 -25.27 -10.01 7.32
C LYS A 219 -25.62 -9.42 8.70
N LEU A 220 -24.93 -8.35 9.10
CA LEU A 220 -25.19 -7.61 10.34
C LEU A 220 -25.76 -6.20 10.08
N ASN A 221 -26.09 -5.86 8.83
CA ASN A 221 -26.59 -4.55 8.43
C ASN A 221 -25.71 -3.39 8.91
N ILE A 222 -24.39 -3.56 8.85
CA ILE A 222 -23.43 -2.54 9.25
C ILE A 222 -23.50 -1.35 8.27
N GLU A 223 -23.69 -0.15 8.81
CA GLU A 223 -23.66 1.07 7.99
C GLU A 223 -22.23 1.34 7.49
N LEU A 224 -22.17 1.67 6.20
CA LEU A 224 -20.94 2.06 5.53
C LEU A 224 -20.99 3.53 5.14
N HIS A 225 -19.85 4.18 5.09
CA HIS A 225 -19.69 5.44 4.41
C HIS A 225 -18.82 5.24 3.14
N ARG A 226 -18.54 6.33 2.40
CA ARG A 226 -17.83 6.24 1.10
C ARG A 226 -16.53 5.45 1.15
N ASN A 227 -15.78 5.51 2.26
CA ASN A 227 -14.42 4.98 2.33
C ASN A 227 -14.29 3.72 3.22
N GLY A 228 -15.31 3.37 4.03
CA GLY A 228 -15.20 2.25 4.96
C GLY A 228 -16.41 2.04 5.86
N VAL A 229 -16.22 1.35 6.96
CA VAL A 229 -17.23 1.15 8.00
C VAL A 229 -17.45 2.44 8.78
N LYS A 230 -18.72 2.85 8.92
CA LYS A 230 -19.09 4.00 9.75
C LYS A 230 -19.00 3.64 11.23
N VAL A 231 -18.28 4.43 11.99
CA VAL A 231 -18.12 4.26 13.45
C VAL A 231 -18.31 5.61 14.17
N ASP A 232 -18.66 5.54 15.44
CA ASP A 232 -18.68 6.68 16.35
C ASP A 232 -17.29 6.97 16.96
N GLU A 233 -17.23 7.89 17.91
CA GLU A 233 -15.99 8.27 18.62
C GLU A 233 -15.42 7.16 19.52
N HIS A 234 -16.21 6.12 19.80
CA HIS A 234 -15.81 4.91 20.54
C HIS A 234 -15.53 3.72 19.63
N LEU A 235 -15.46 3.93 18.30
CA LEU A 235 -15.28 2.90 17.28
C LEU A 235 -16.44 1.89 17.19
N LEU A 236 -17.60 2.21 17.78
CA LEU A 236 -18.81 1.40 17.68
C LEU A 236 -19.47 1.65 16.32
N THR A 237 -19.87 0.56 15.67
CA THR A 237 -20.61 0.61 14.40
C THR A 237 -22.11 0.88 14.63
N SER A 238 -22.91 0.86 13.58
CA SER A 238 -24.39 0.87 13.70
C SER A 238 -24.96 -0.32 14.45
N HIS A 239 -24.20 -1.38 14.62
CA HIS A 239 -24.59 -2.57 15.39
C HIS A 239 -24.04 -2.51 16.82
N PRO A 240 -24.87 -2.71 17.88
CA PRO A 240 -24.54 -2.41 19.28
C PRO A 240 -23.44 -3.29 19.90
N ARG A 241 -22.96 -4.30 19.17
CA ARG A 241 -21.91 -5.25 19.62
C ARG A 241 -20.80 -5.41 18.63
N VAL A 242 -20.76 -4.57 17.59
CA VAL A 242 -19.70 -4.63 16.56
C VAL A 242 -18.95 -3.33 16.55
N TYR A 243 -17.65 -3.45 16.71
CA TYR A 243 -16.68 -2.36 16.62
C TYR A 243 -15.84 -2.53 15.35
N ALA A 244 -15.27 -1.44 14.87
CA ALA A 244 -14.30 -1.49 13.77
C ALA A 244 -13.18 -0.47 14.00
N CYS A 245 -11.91 -0.87 13.73
CA CYS A 245 -10.79 0.06 13.82
C CYS A 245 -9.73 -0.19 12.75
N GLY A 246 -8.85 0.79 12.55
CA GLY A 246 -7.82 0.80 11.53
C GLY A 246 -8.37 1.08 10.13
N ASP A 247 -7.66 0.62 9.10
CA ASP A 247 -7.94 0.93 7.68
C ASP A 247 -9.36 0.57 7.24
N ILE A 248 -10.01 -0.39 7.90
CA ILE A 248 -11.39 -0.79 7.59
C ILE A 248 -12.39 0.36 7.78
N THR A 249 -12.09 1.32 8.65
CA THR A 249 -12.93 2.50 8.86
C THR A 249 -12.73 3.56 7.78
N GLY A 250 -11.63 3.53 7.03
CA GLY A 250 -11.33 4.49 5.96
C GLY A 250 -11.01 5.92 6.43
N TYR A 251 -10.87 6.16 7.75
CA TYR A 251 -10.51 7.49 8.29
C TYR A 251 -9.01 7.74 8.25
N SER A 252 -8.20 6.75 8.58
CA SER A 252 -6.74 6.83 8.54
C SER A 252 -6.17 5.50 8.06
N LEU A 253 -5.28 5.55 7.06
CA LEU A 253 -4.60 4.36 6.52
C LEU A 253 -3.16 4.26 7.07
N LEU A 254 -3.02 4.50 8.37
CA LEU A 254 -1.75 4.50 9.09
C LEU A 254 -1.79 3.49 10.23
N ALA A 255 -0.89 2.51 10.23
CA ALA A 255 -0.86 1.44 11.22
C ALA A 255 -0.78 1.92 12.68
N HIS A 256 -0.15 3.07 12.93
CA HIS A 256 -0.03 3.65 14.28
C HIS A 256 -1.23 4.52 14.69
N ALA A 257 -2.21 4.69 13.79
CA ALA A 257 -3.47 5.39 14.06
C ALA A 257 -4.65 4.44 14.23
N ALA A 258 -4.39 3.12 14.18
CA ALA A 258 -5.39 2.07 14.30
C ALA A 258 -5.74 1.78 15.77
#